data_5826a5c5a15a0d08184aa61a28ad4c93
#
_entry.id   5826a5c5a15a0d08184aa61a28ad4c93
#
_cell.length_a   1.000
_cell.length_b   1.000
_cell.length_c   1.000
_cell.angle_alpha   90.00
_cell.angle_beta   90.00
_cell.angle_gamma   90.00
#
_symmetry.space_group_name_H-M   'P 1'
#
loop_
_entity.id
_entity.type
_entity.pdbx_description
1 polymer ?
#
loop_
_entity_poly.entity_id
_entity_poly.type
_entity_poly.pdbx_seq_one_letter_code
_entity_poly.pdbx_strand_id
1 'polypeptide(L)'
;MSCNAIERETHTKITRLYVIVSQPHSVFTLLRLVDFRSIHQAHANVRPSSFPRACTGPPVMNSQISQHTFRRLLALPQPLRLRTFSILNRPPPNYPGHVPLTLVERGALALGSAFGSLRNPHRHDLIAALGEATAKPYFISRLRKAMLANPTGRRILHDKPRITSQTMSLEKLRQLPENTVGRAYAAWLDREGVTPDTRDQVRYIDDPEEAYAMQRYRETHDFTHAITGLPVIIEGELAVKAFEFANTLLPMTALSLVAVVRLKAAERKRFFETYLLWAVGNGLKAEEVVNVYWEEELETDIEVLRARLGIEIPPDLRETRKLLRDKEKAERAARDAKDRLGAVMGV
;
A
#
# COMPACT_ATOMS: atom_id res chain seq x y z
N MET A 1 -37.72 -30.23 -34.25
CA MET A 1 -36.57 -30.89 -33.58
C MET A 1 -35.71 -29.80 -32.99
N SER A 2 -35.81 -29.71 -31.66
CA SER A 2 -35.22 -28.63 -30.85
C SER A 2 -33.87 -29.13 -30.29
N CYS A 3 -32.80 -28.31 -30.40
CA CYS A 3 -31.56 -28.51 -29.69
C CYS A 3 -31.35 -27.30 -28.77
N ASN A 4 -31.58 -27.51 -27.48
CA ASN A 4 -31.28 -26.58 -26.40
C ASN A 4 -29.77 -26.57 -26.14
N ALA A 5 -29.14 -25.41 -26.28
CA ALA A 5 -27.81 -25.14 -25.74
C ALA A 5 -27.93 -24.79 -24.27
N ILE A 6 -27.24 -25.55 -23.43
CA ILE A 6 -27.13 -25.31 -21.97
C ILE A 6 -25.91 -24.40 -21.75
N GLU A 7 -26.17 -23.15 -21.46
CA GLU A 7 -25.18 -22.26 -20.87
C GLU A 7 -24.89 -22.67 -19.43
N ARG A 8 -23.65 -23.02 -19.14
CA ARG A 8 -23.17 -23.21 -17.76
C ARG A 8 -22.58 -21.90 -17.27
N GLU A 9 -23.36 -21.17 -16.51
CA GLU A 9 -22.85 -20.09 -15.66
C GLU A 9 -22.00 -20.70 -14.51
N THR A 10 -20.73 -20.38 -14.51
CA THR A 10 -19.85 -20.67 -13.37
C THR A 10 -19.98 -19.55 -12.35
N HIS A 11 -20.87 -19.73 -11.38
CA HIS A 11 -20.94 -18.88 -10.19
C HIS A 11 -19.71 -19.12 -9.31
N THR A 12 -18.77 -18.17 -9.35
CA THR A 12 -17.71 -18.08 -8.36
C THR A 12 -18.32 -17.56 -7.06
N LYS A 13 -18.57 -18.46 -6.11
CA LYS A 13 -19.02 -18.10 -4.75
C LYS A 13 -17.91 -17.34 -4.03
N ILE A 14 -18.04 -16.02 -3.92
CA ILE A 14 -17.26 -15.20 -2.99
C ILE A 14 -17.82 -15.48 -1.60
N THR A 15 -17.09 -16.23 -0.79
CA THR A 15 -17.42 -16.45 0.62
C THR A 15 -17.15 -15.15 1.37
N ARG A 16 -18.21 -14.37 1.62
CA ARG A 16 -18.14 -13.21 2.53
C ARG A 16 -17.96 -13.71 3.95
N LEU A 17 -16.83 -13.37 4.54
CA LEU A 17 -16.58 -13.61 5.95
C LEU A 17 -17.30 -12.53 6.77
N TYR A 18 -18.38 -12.87 7.44
CA TYR A 18 -19.02 -12.01 8.43
C TYR A 18 -18.24 -12.11 9.74
N VAL A 19 -17.59 -11.03 10.13
CA VAL A 19 -17.00 -10.91 11.46
C VAL A 19 -18.08 -10.41 12.41
N ILE A 20 -18.63 -11.29 13.23
CA ILE A 20 -19.50 -10.90 14.35
C ILE A 20 -18.59 -10.47 15.49
N VAL A 21 -18.52 -9.17 15.75
CA VAL A 21 -17.81 -8.62 16.92
C VAL A 21 -18.80 -8.58 18.08
N SER A 22 -18.71 -9.56 18.98
CA SER A 22 -19.36 -9.47 20.30
C SER A 22 -18.29 -9.56 21.38
N GLN A 23 -18.21 -8.47 22.16
CA GLN A 23 -17.54 -8.32 23.45
C GLN A 23 -16.07 -7.82 23.48
N PRO A 24 -15.79 -6.91 24.42
CA PRO A 24 -14.55 -6.11 24.45
C PRO A 24 -13.50 -6.69 25.41
N HIS A 25 -12.71 -7.65 25.01
CA HIS A 25 -11.44 -8.04 25.66
C HIS A 25 -10.64 -8.99 24.76
N SER A 26 -9.77 -8.42 23.94
CA SER A 26 -8.43 -8.91 23.57
C SER A 26 -8.02 -8.53 22.15
N VAL A 27 -7.08 -7.60 22.08
CA VAL A 27 -6.40 -7.12 20.84
C VAL A 27 -5.50 -8.22 20.23
N PHE A 28 -5.32 -9.36 20.91
CA PHE A 28 -4.42 -10.44 20.49
C PHE A 28 -5.04 -11.50 19.57
N THR A 29 -6.34 -11.46 19.29
CA THR A 29 -7.02 -12.53 18.53
C THR A 29 -7.03 -12.27 17.01
N LEU A 30 -6.69 -11.08 16.55
CA LEU A 30 -6.73 -10.71 15.12
C LEU A 30 -5.56 -11.27 14.29
N LEU A 31 -4.52 -11.78 14.90
CA LEU A 31 -3.32 -12.31 14.21
C LEU A 31 -3.36 -13.83 13.94
N ARG A 32 -4.44 -14.54 14.31
CA ARG A 32 -4.50 -16.02 14.22
C ARG A 32 -5.35 -16.58 13.06
N LEU A 33 -5.88 -15.78 12.16
CA LEU A 33 -6.78 -16.22 11.09
C LEU A 33 -6.22 -15.96 9.67
N VAL A 34 -4.93 -16.22 9.47
CA VAL A 34 -4.42 -16.49 8.13
C VAL A 34 -4.06 -17.97 8.07
N ASP A 35 -4.96 -18.79 7.53
CA ASP A 35 -4.76 -20.22 7.37
C ASP A 35 -3.79 -20.49 6.20
N PHE A 36 -2.59 -20.94 6.53
CA PHE A 36 -1.45 -21.18 5.62
C PHE A 36 -1.58 -22.51 4.82
N ARG A 37 -2.74 -23.16 4.76
CA ARG A 37 -2.87 -24.53 4.20
C ARG A 37 -3.22 -24.66 2.72
N SER A 38 -3.24 -23.61 1.92
CA SER A 38 -3.66 -23.71 0.50
C SER A 38 -2.56 -23.48 -0.56
N ILE A 39 -1.29 -23.72 -0.27
CA ILE A 39 -0.20 -23.50 -1.25
C ILE A 39 0.45 -24.80 -1.77
N HIS A 40 -0.10 -25.96 -1.52
CA HIS A 40 0.54 -27.23 -1.95
C HIS A 40 -0.30 -28.11 -2.88
N GLN A 41 -0.95 -27.59 -3.93
CA GLN A 41 -1.48 -28.45 -5.00
C GLN A 41 -1.64 -27.70 -6.33
N ALA A 42 -0.56 -27.47 -7.05
CA ALA A 42 -0.61 -27.14 -8.48
C ALA A 42 0.71 -27.48 -9.21
N HIS A 43 1.23 -28.68 -9.03
CA HIS A 43 2.25 -29.23 -9.93
C HIS A 43 2.08 -30.74 -10.06
N ALA A 44 1.18 -31.18 -10.93
CA ALA A 44 1.24 -32.49 -11.56
C ALA A 44 0.20 -32.54 -12.67
N ASN A 45 0.62 -32.42 -13.93
CA ASN A 45 0.07 -33.14 -15.08
C ASN A 45 0.48 -32.47 -16.39
N VAL A 46 1.69 -32.81 -16.85
CA VAL A 46 2.01 -32.73 -18.27
C VAL A 46 2.49 -34.12 -18.68
N ARG A 47 1.69 -34.82 -19.46
CA ARG A 47 2.09 -36.08 -20.11
C ARG A 47 2.93 -35.79 -21.35
N PRO A 48 4.01 -36.56 -21.61
CA PRO A 48 4.76 -36.46 -22.85
C PRO A 48 4.07 -37.21 -23.97
N SER A 49 3.90 -36.58 -25.11
CA SER A 49 3.45 -37.18 -26.36
C SER A 49 4.59 -37.93 -27.05
N SER A 50 4.22 -39.05 -27.59
CA SER A 50 4.97 -40.09 -28.29
C SER A 50 5.76 -39.60 -29.51
N PHE A 51 7.03 -40.07 -29.62
CA PHE A 51 7.83 -40.06 -30.86
C PHE A 51 7.71 -41.41 -31.58
N PRO A 52 7.66 -41.42 -32.92
CA PRO A 52 7.70 -42.64 -33.72
C PRO A 52 9.17 -43.14 -33.93
N ARG A 53 9.33 -44.45 -33.87
CA ARG A 53 10.54 -45.16 -34.19
C ARG A 53 10.78 -45.19 -35.70
N ALA A 54 12.02 -45.00 -36.13
CA ALA A 54 12.50 -45.39 -37.46
C ALA A 54 13.91 -46.05 -37.39
N CYS A 55 13.93 -47.12 -37.98
CA CYS A 55 14.80 -48.15 -38.47
C CYS A 55 16.32 -47.97 -38.50
N THR A 56 16.94 -49.08 -38.24
CA THR A 56 18.31 -49.61 -38.21
C THR A 56 19.09 -49.55 -39.52
N GLY A 57 20.43 -49.40 -39.40
CA GLY A 57 21.44 -49.80 -40.35
C GLY A 57 22.82 -49.24 -39.97
N PRO A 58 23.90 -50.05 -39.88
CA PRO A 58 25.21 -49.57 -39.48
C PRO A 58 26.01 -49.03 -40.65
N PRO A 59 26.77 -47.94 -40.48
CA PRO A 59 27.82 -47.61 -41.46
C PRO A 59 29.22 -47.86 -40.90
N VAL A 60 29.97 -48.36 -41.78
CA VAL A 60 31.39 -48.65 -41.87
C VAL A 60 32.27 -47.51 -41.33
N MET A 61 33.25 -47.92 -40.53
CA MET A 61 34.35 -47.08 -40.02
C MET A 61 35.19 -46.53 -41.17
N ASN A 62 35.29 -45.21 -41.26
CA ASN A 62 36.38 -44.58 -42.04
C ASN A 62 37.10 -43.55 -41.17
N SER A 63 38.38 -43.86 -40.88
CA SER A 63 39.27 -43.10 -40.05
C SER A 63 39.84 -41.91 -40.82
N GLN A 64 39.23 -40.74 -40.65
CA GLN A 64 39.95 -39.48 -40.86
C GLN A 64 39.59 -38.55 -39.69
N ILE A 65 40.40 -38.52 -38.66
CA ILE A 65 40.36 -37.54 -37.59
C ILE A 65 40.88 -36.23 -38.17
N SER A 66 39.99 -35.41 -38.66
CA SER A 66 40.26 -34.07 -39.15
C SER A 66 40.75 -33.19 -38.00
N GLN A 67 41.87 -32.50 -38.23
CA GLN A 67 42.48 -31.52 -37.30
C GLN A 67 41.52 -30.35 -36.92
N HIS A 68 40.36 -30.28 -37.52
CA HIS A 68 39.29 -29.33 -37.14
C HIS A 68 38.56 -29.68 -35.85
N THR A 69 38.59 -30.92 -35.38
CA THR A 69 37.92 -31.33 -34.14
C THR A 69 38.68 -30.91 -32.91
N PHE A 70 40.00 -30.77 -33.01
CA PHE A 70 40.84 -30.33 -31.89
C PHE A 70 40.73 -28.82 -31.59
N ARG A 71 40.38 -27.99 -32.57
CA ARG A 71 40.17 -26.55 -32.35
C ARG A 71 38.80 -26.21 -31.70
N ARG A 72 37.83 -27.12 -31.78
CA ARG A 72 36.54 -26.93 -31.09
C ARG A 72 36.55 -27.32 -29.61
N LEU A 73 37.50 -28.11 -29.19
CA LEU A 73 37.67 -28.51 -27.79
C LEU A 73 38.37 -27.44 -26.93
N LEU A 74 39.01 -26.45 -27.55
CA LEU A 74 39.63 -25.31 -26.83
C LEU A 74 38.72 -24.08 -26.73
N ALA A 75 37.53 -24.11 -27.33
CA ALA A 75 36.48 -23.12 -27.09
C ALA A 75 35.47 -23.63 -26.05
N LEU A 76 35.99 -24.09 -24.90
CA LEU A 76 35.13 -24.20 -23.72
C LEU A 76 34.57 -22.78 -23.41
N PRO A 77 33.26 -22.61 -23.29
CA PRO A 77 32.73 -21.34 -22.82
C PRO A 77 33.48 -21.01 -21.55
N GLN A 78 33.88 -19.74 -21.44
CA GLN A 78 34.51 -19.19 -20.24
C GLN A 78 33.84 -19.80 -19.01
N PRO A 79 34.57 -20.27 -18.00
CA PRO A 79 33.97 -20.86 -16.83
C PRO A 79 32.92 -19.86 -16.36
N LEU A 80 31.68 -20.31 -16.29
CA LEU A 80 30.64 -19.60 -15.56
C LEU A 80 31.32 -19.15 -14.28
N ARG A 81 31.68 -17.87 -14.20
CA ARG A 81 32.15 -17.29 -12.95
C ARG A 81 31.04 -17.59 -12.00
N LEU A 82 31.20 -18.61 -11.18
CA LEU A 82 30.37 -18.78 -9.99
C LEU A 82 30.51 -17.45 -9.27
N ARG A 83 29.53 -16.56 -9.50
CA ARG A 83 29.39 -15.37 -8.69
C ARG A 83 29.24 -15.94 -7.29
N THR A 84 30.33 -15.91 -6.54
CA THR A 84 30.28 -16.12 -5.12
C THR A 84 29.21 -15.15 -4.65
N PHE A 85 28.03 -15.65 -4.30
CA PHE A 85 26.99 -14.87 -3.66
C PHE A 85 27.52 -14.46 -2.29
N SER A 86 28.41 -13.48 -2.29
CA SER A 86 28.73 -12.78 -1.06
C SER A 86 27.43 -12.10 -0.63
N ILE A 87 27.05 -12.28 0.62
CA ILE A 87 25.91 -11.59 1.28
C ILE A 87 25.97 -10.06 1.05
N LEU A 88 27.15 -9.53 0.71
CA LEU A 88 27.43 -8.11 0.47
C LEU A 88 27.53 -7.75 -1.03
N ASN A 89 27.38 -8.69 -1.94
CA ASN A 89 27.52 -8.42 -3.39
C ASN A 89 26.15 -7.98 -3.95
N ARG A 90 25.95 -6.67 -4.06
CA ARG A 90 24.73 -6.09 -4.63
C ARG A 90 24.62 -6.41 -6.12
N PRO A 91 23.43 -6.78 -6.62
CA PRO A 91 23.17 -6.85 -8.05
C PRO A 91 23.33 -5.45 -8.70
N PRO A 92 23.45 -5.35 -10.03
CA PRO A 92 23.45 -4.07 -10.71
C PRO A 92 22.08 -3.38 -10.58
N PRO A 93 22.04 -2.04 -10.63
CA PRO A 93 20.78 -1.29 -10.69
C PRO A 93 19.93 -1.66 -11.91
N ASN A 94 18.62 -1.78 -11.75
CA ASN A 94 17.67 -2.12 -12.82
C ASN A 94 17.10 -0.88 -13.53
N TYR A 95 17.15 0.29 -12.89
CA TYR A 95 16.68 1.57 -13.44
C TYR A 95 17.43 2.75 -12.79
N PRO A 96 17.40 3.95 -13.38
CA PRO A 96 18.05 5.13 -12.81
C PRO A 96 17.55 5.43 -11.39
N GLY A 97 18.47 5.58 -10.44
CA GLY A 97 18.16 5.82 -9.03
C GLY A 97 17.89 4.56 -8.21
N HIS A 98 17.81 3.37 -8.83
CA HIS A 98 17.65 2.12 -8.10
C HIS A 98 18.90 1.79 -7.28
N VAL A 99 18.68 1.44 -6.01
CA VAL A 99 19.71 0.95 -5.08
C VAL A 99 19.37 -0.49 -4.70
N PRO A 100 19.91 -1.48 -5.41
CA PRO A 100 19.64 -2.88 -5.11
C PRO A 100 20.17 -3.25 -3.74
N LEU A 101 19.37 -3.97 -2.96
CA LEU A 101 19.72 -4.39 -1.61
C LEU A 101 19.87 -5.91 -1.54
N THR A 102 20.91 -6.38 -0.83
CA THR A 102 20.97 -7.76 -0.37
C THR A 102 19.89 -8.03 0.68
N LEU A 103 19.59 -9.29 0.97
CA LEU A 103 18.60 -9.65 2.00
C LEU A 103 18.96 -9.09 3.39
N VAL A 104 20.27 -9.08 3.72
CA VAL A 104 20.76 -8.53 5.00
C VAL A 104 20.59 -7.03 5.06
N GLU A 105 20.96 -6.31 4.00
CA GLU A 105 20.77 -4.85 3.92
C GLU A 105 19.30 -4.47 3.96
N ARG A 106 18.42 -5.21 3.27
CA ARG A 106 16.97 -5.00 3.31
C ARG A 106 16.40 -5.21 4.71
N GLY A 107 16.83 -6.27 5.41
CA GLY A 107 16.47 -6.52 6.81
C GLY A 107 16.95 -5.41 7.74
N ALA A 108 18.22 -5.00 7.61
CA ALA A 108 18.79 -3.90 8.40
C ALA A 108 18.07 -2.56 8.13
N LEU A 109 17.75 -2.27 6.86
CA LEU A 109 16.98 -1.09 6.48
C LEU A 109 15.59 -1.12 7.09
N ALA A 110 14.87 -2.26 7.01
CA ALA A 110 13.54 -2.40 7.59
C ALA A 110 13.54 -2.18 9.11
N LEU A 111 14.46 -2.83 9.85
CA LEU A 111 14.55 -2.69 11.29
C LEU A 111 15.01 -1.29 11.71
N GLY A 112 16.04 -0.76 11.05
CA GLY A 112 16.59 0.57 11.34
C GLY A 112 15.58 1.68 11.06
N SER A 113 14.87 1.60 9.95
CA SER A 113 13.85 2.59 9.58
C SER A 113 12.60 2.48 10.47
N ALA A 114 12.17 1.27 10.85
CA ALA A 114 11.08 1.09 11.82
C ALA A 114 11.42 1.72 13.18
N PHE A 115 12.59 1.40 13.72
CA PHE A 115 13.04 1.98 14.99
C PHE A 115 13.22 3.50 14.92
N GLY A 116 13.84 3.99 13.85
CA GLY A 116 14.07 5.41 13.63
C GLY A 116 12.78 6.22 13.50
N SER A 117 11.79 5.71 12.75
CA SER A 117 10.48 6.36 12.59
C SER A 117 9.64 6.37 13.87
N LEU A 118 9.74 5.31 14.69
CA LEU A 118 9.11 5.30 16.02
C LEU A 118 9.72 6.35 16.94
N ARG A 119 11.05 6.55 16.88
CA ARG A 119 11.74 7.55 17.69
C ARG A 119 11.47 8.98 17.20
N ASN A 120 11.45 9.17 15.90
CA ASN A 120 11.18 10.48 15.29
C ASN A 120 10.21 10.32 14.09
N PRO A 121 8.90 10.54 14.29
CA PRO A 121 7.88 10.38 13.25
C PRO A 121 7.92 11.48 12.18
N HIS A 122 8.68 12.54 12.38
CA HIS A 122 8.88 13.59 11.35
C HIS A 122 9.91 13.18 10.28
N ARG A 123 10.58 12.04 10.46
CA ARG A 123 11.50 11.44 9.48
C ARG A 123 10.70 10.67 8.43
N HIS A 124 10.09 11.38 7.49
CA HIS A 124 9.31 10.79 6.39
C HIS A 124 10.15 9.88 5.50
N ASP A 125 11.45 10.18 5.35
CA ASP A 125 12.43 9.35 4.66
C ASP A 125 12.56 7.95 5.27
N LEU A 126 12.51 7.82 6.60
CA LEU A 126 12.55 6.51 7.27
C LEU A 126 11.25 5.73 7.06
N ILE A 127 10.10 6.42 7.07
CA ILE A 127 8.80 5.78 6.76
C ILE A 127 8.80 5.28 5.31
N ALA A 128 9.33 6.07 4.38
CA ALA A 128 9.49 5.70 2.99
C ALA A 128 10.40 4.48 2.82
N ALA A 129 11.58 4.48 3.45
CA ALA A 129 12.52 3.36 3.43
C ALA A 129 11.93 2.09 4.05
N LEU A 130 11.18 2.21 5.16
CA LEU A 130 10.44 1.09 5.76
C LEU A 130 9.44 0.49 4.78
N GLY A 131 8.70 1.35 4.07
CA GLY A 131 7.74 0.93 3.07
C GLY A 131 8.37 0.10 1.97
N GLU A 132 9.47 0.57 1.41
CA GLU A 132 10.18 -0.14 0.34
C GLU A 132 10.85 -1.42 0.82
N ALA A 133 11.46 -1.40 2.01
CA ALA A 133 12.12 -2.58 2.58
C ALA A 133 11.14 -3.70 2.94
N THR A 134 9.90 -3.36 3.31
CA THR A 134 8.86 -4.32 3.70
C THR A 134 7.91 -4.71 2.57
N ALA A 135 7.89 -3.94 1.47
CA ALA A 135 7.11 -4.24 0.26
C ALA A 135 7.71 -5.43 -0.51
N LYS A 136 7.91 -6.59 0.16
CA LYS A 136 8.42 -7.80 -0.49
C LYS A 136 7.58 -8.17 -1.71
N PRO A 137 8.12 -8.96 -2.65
CA PRO A 137 7.47 -9.27 -3.92
C PRO A 137 5.98 -9.58 -3.81
N TYR A 138 5.57 -10.28 -2.76
CA TYR A 138 4.16 -10.63 -2.58
C TYR A 138 3.23 -9.41 -2.49
N PHE A 139 3.56 -8.43 -1.65
CA PHE A 139 2.65 -7.30 -1.37
C PHE A 139 2.66 -6.28 -2.51
N ILE A 140 3.84 -5.92 -3.00
CA ILE A 140 3.93 -4.95 -4.10
C ILE A 140 3.45 -5.55 -5.41
N SER A 141 3.71 -6.84 -5.68
CA SER A 141 3.17 -7.54 -6.84
C SER A 141 1.65 -7.68 -6.77
N ARG A 142 1.06 -7.79 -5.55
CA ARG A 142 -0.40 -7.73 -5.39
C ARG A 142 -0.93 -6.36 -5.80
N LEU A 143 -0.33 -5.26 -5.33
CA LEU A 143 -0.74 -3.90 -5.69
C LEU A 143 -0.66 -3.69 -7.21
N ARG A 144 0.45 -4.08 -7.83
CA ARG A 144 0.62 -4.05 -9.28
C ARG A 144 -0.44 -4.90 -10.01
N LYS A 145 -0.74 -6.10 -9.53
CA LYS A 145 -1.80 -6.97 -10.11
C LYS A 145 -3.17 -6.33 -10.01
N ALA A 146 -3.48 -5.66 -8.91
CA ALA A 146 -4.72 -4.90 -8.74
C ALA A 146 -4.82 -3.78 -9.79
N MET A 147 -3.73 -3.04 -10.03
CA MET A 147 -3.67 -2.04 -11.09
C MET A 147 -3.85 -2.67 -12.49
N LEU A 148 -3.22 -3.80 -12.75
CA LEU A 148 -3.35 -4.52 -14.04
C LEU A 148 -4.75 -5.10 -14.26
N ALA A 149 -5.47 -5.46 -13.21
CA ALA A 149 -6.84 -5.95 -13.30
C ALA A 149 -7.84 -4.84 -13.66
N ASN A 150 -7.55 -3.60 -13.32
CA ASN A 150 -8.42 -2.44 -13.55
C ASN A 150 -8.04 -1.70 -14.84
N PRO A 151 -9.00 -1.30 -15.72
CA PRO A 151 -8.69 -0.57 -16.96
C PRO A 151 -7.94 0.75 -16.71
N THR A 152 -8.36 1.53 -15.70
CA THR A 152 -7.72 2.79 -15.34
C THR A 152 -6.35 2.54 -14.71
N GLY A 153 -6.21 1.51 -13.86
CA GLY A 153 -4.93 1.09 -13.30
C GLY A 153 -3.91 0.72 -14.37
N ARG A 154 -4.33 0.04 -15.45
CA ARG A 154 -3.45 -0.25 -16.61
C ARG A 154 -2.99 1.02 -17.32
N ARG A 155 -3.88 2.00 -17.50
CA ARG A 155 -3.49 3.31 -18.07
C ARG A 155 -2.49 4.02 -17.21
N ILE A 156 -2.70 4.05 -15.90
CA ILE A 156 -1.76 4.66 -14.94
C ILE A 156 -0.39 3.98 -15.01
N LEU A 157 -0.32 2.64 -15.07
CA LEU A 157 0.95 1.92 -15.22
C LEU A 157 1.65 2.20 -16.55
N HIS A 158 0.89 2.42 -17.61
CA HIS A 158 1.41 2.76 -18.94
C HIS A 158 1.90 4.21 -18.99
N ASP A 159 1.06 5.17 -18.60
CA ASP A 159 1.30 6.60 -18.72
C ASP A 159 2.28 7.12 -17.66
N LYS A 160 2.33 6.45 -16.50
CA LYS A 160 3.18 6.77 -15.35
C LYS A 160 3.06 8.23 -14.91
N PRO A 161 1.84 8.77 -14.74
CA PRO A 161 1.67 10.14 -14.28
C PRO A 161 2.28 10.34 -12.88
N ARG A 162 2.74 11.57 -12.63
CA ARG A 162 3.35 11.95 -11.34
C ARG A 162 2.55 13.08 -10.71
N ILE A 163 2.43 13.03 -9.39
CA ILE A 163 1.77 14.07 -8.59
C ILE A 163 2.84 14.92 -7.92
N THR A 164 3.09 16.09 -8.49
CA THR A 164 4.07 17.08 -8.02
C THR A 164 3.49 18.48 -8.17
N SER A 165 4.08 19.49 -7.56
CA SER A 165 3.67 20.90 -7.75
C SER A 165 3.80 21.37 -9.20
N GLN A 166 4.67 20.72 -9.99
CA GLN A 166 4.83 21.02 -11.41
C GLN A 166 3.73 20.43 -12.28
N THR A 167 3.28 19.21 -11.96
CA THR A 167 2.21 18.52 -12.72
C THR A 167 0.82 18.94 -12.25
N MET A 168 0.68 19.28 -10.96
CA MET A 168 -0.55 19.78 -10.34
C MET A 168 -0.43 21.30 -10.10
N SER A 169 -0.95 22.12 -11.00
CA SER A 169 -0.97 23.57 -10.79
C SER A 169 -1.89 23.94 -9.62
N LEU A 170 -1.33 24.07 -8.41
CA LEU A 170 -2.09 24.39 -7.20
C LEU A 170 -2.87 25.69 -7.32
N GLU A 171 -2.35 26.68 -8.08
CA GLU A 171 -3.05 27.93 -8.36
C GLU A 171 -4.36 27.68 -9.13
N LYS A 172 -4.32 26.81 -10.15
CA LYS A 172 -5.53 26.44 -10.89
C LYS A 172 -6.50 25.66 -10.01
N LEU A 173 -6.01 24.73 -9.19
CA LEU A 173 -6.83 23.94 -8.29
C LEU A 173 -7.57 24.82 -7.26
N ARG A 174 -6.94 25.89 -6.76
CA ARG A 174 -7.57 26.86 -5.85
C ARG A 174 -8.69 27.68 -6.50
N GLN A 175 -8.74 27.75 -7.82
CA GLN A 175 -9.78 28.47 -8.57
C GLN A 175 -10.95 27.56 -8.97
N LEU A 176 -10.85 26.26 -8.78
CA LEU A 176 -11.95 25.33 -9.06
C LEU A 176 -13.10 25.54 -8.10
N PRO A 177 -14.35 25.15 -8.48
CA PRO A 177 -15.52 25.15 -7.60
C PRO A 177 -15.26 24.39 -6.30
N GLU A 178 -15.83 24.85 -5.19
CA GLU A 178 -15.56 24.34 -3.84
C GLU A 178 -15.90 22.84 -3.68
N ASN A 179 -16.86 22.35 -4.44
CA ASN A 179 -17.29 20.95 -4.44
C ASN A 179 -16.42 20.01 -5.29
N THR A 180 -15.33 20.48 -5.90
CA THR A 180 -14.48 19.64 -6.74
C THR A 180 -13.35 18.97 -5.95
N VAL A 181 -12.88 17.82 -6.45
CA VAL A 181 -11.77 17.06 -5.87
C VAL A 181 -10.48 17.92 -5.84
N GLY A 182 -10.16 18.60 -6.92
CA GLY A 182 -8.97 19.45 -7.00
C GLY A 182 -9.01 20.61 -6.03
N ARG A 183 -10.19 21.25 -5.86
CA ARG A 183 -10.35 22.32 -4.87
C ARG A 183 -10.21 21.79 -3.44
N ALA A 184 -10.82 20.65 -3.14
CA ALA A 184 -10.70 20.00 -1.83
C ALA A 184 -9.26 19.60 -1.52
N TYR A 185 -8.54 19.08 -2.52
CA TYR A 185 -7.13 18.74 -2.39
C TYR A 185 -6.26 19.96 -2.11
N ALA A 186 -6.39 21.05 -2.88
CA ALA A 186 -5.65 22.28 -2.65
C ALA A 186 -5.96 22.90 -1.28
N ALA A 187 -7.24 22.94 -0.90
CA ALA A 187 -7.67 23.47 0.40
C ALA A 187 -7.13 22.61 1.57
N TRP A 188 -7.04 21.28 1.38
CA TRP A 188 -6.44 20.40 2.37
C TRP A 188 -4.94 20.65 2.50
N LEU A 189 -4.19 20.73 1.38
CA LEU A 189 -2.75 21.05 1.38
C LEU A 189 -2.46 22.39 2.08
N ASP A 190 -3.23 23.42 1.75
CA ASP A 190 -3.09 24.77 2.35
C ASP A 190 -3.36 24.75 3.85
N ARG A 191 -4.39 24.03 4.28
CA ARG A 191 -4.77 23.90 5.69
C ARG A 191 -3.73 23.14 6.52
N GLU A 192 -3.15 22.08 5.95
CA GLU A 192 -2.16 21.24 6.64
C GLU A 192 -0.73 21.78 6.49
N GLY A 193 -0.49 22.74 5.59
CA GLY A 193 0.82 23.33 5.33
C GLY A 193 1.80 22.38 4.67
N VAL A 194 1.31 21.47 3.81
CA VAL A 194 2.10 20.47 3.10
C VAL A 194 2.06 20.67 1.59
N THR A 195 3.01 20.07 0.88
CA THR A 195 3.11 20.12 -0.57
C THR A 195 3.27 18.73 -1.16
N PRO A 196 2.85 18.48 -2.41
CA PRO A 196 3.02 17.18 -3.06
C PRO A 196 4.48 16.77 -3.30
N ASP A 197 5.41 17.72 -3.23
CA ASP A 197 6.83 17.49 -3.53
C ASP A 197 7.61 16.82 -2.39
N THR A 198 6.98 16.55 -1.25
CA THR A 198 7.62 15.94 -0.07
C THR A 198 7.82 14.42 -0.21
N ARG A 199 7.43 13.82 -1.35
CA ARG A 199 7.49 12.38 -1.56
C ARG A 199 8.78 11.97 -2.26
N ASP A 200 9.73 11.41 -1.50
CA ASP A 200 10.98 10.88 -2.03
C ASP A 200 10.75 9.81 -3.10
N GLN A 201 11.66 9.77 -4.08
CA GLN A 201 11.64 8.76 -5.13
C GLN A 201 11.91 7.37 -4.54
N VAL A 202 11.15 6.38 -5.01
CA VAL A 202 11.36 4.95 -4.69
C VAL A 202 12.69 4.47 -5.25
N ARG A 203 13.48 3.75 -4.42
CA ARG A 203 14.85 3.34 -4.74
C ARG A 203 15.15 1.87 -4.49
N TYR A 204 14.42 1.21 -3.58
CA TYR A 204 14.79 -0.11 -3.05
C TYR A 204 13.88 -1.24 -3.54
N ILE A 205 13.04 -1.00 -4.51
CA ILE A 205 12.19 -1.99 -5.18
C ILE A 205 12.84 -2.38 -6.49
N ASP A 206 13.06 -3.68 -6.70
CA ASP A 206 13.89 -4.18 -7.80
C ASP A 206 13.20 -4.10 -9.17
N ASP A 207 11.88 -4.31 -9.24
CA ASP A 207 11.11 -4.20 -10.49
C ASP A 207 10.68 -2.74 -10.72
N PRO A 208 10.94 -2.16 -11.91
CA PRO A 208 10.65 -0.75 -12.19
C PRO A 208 9.16 -0.41 -12.24
N GLU A 209 8.29 -1.36 -12.61
CA GLU A 209 6.85 -1.13 -12.62
C GLU A 209 6.25 -1.24 -11.21
N GLU A 210 6.77 -2.17 -10.39
CA GLU A 210 6.44 -2.25 -8.96
C GLU A 210 6.95 -1.02 -8.19
N ALA A 211 8.14 -0.51 -8.55
CA ALA A 211 8.67 0.73 -7.99
C ALA A 211 7.76 1.92 -8.33
N TYR A 212 7.25 1.98 -9.57
CA TYR A 212 6.27 3.00 -9.94
C TYR A 212 4.93 2.82 -9.19
N ALA A 213 4.42 1.60 -9.04
CA ALA A 213 3.21 1.35 -8.27
C ALA A 213 3.34 1.83 -6.80
N MET A 214 4.50 1.60 -6.16
CA MET A 214 4.80 2.13 -4.83
C MET A 214 4.89 3.66 -4.83
N GLN A 215 5.52 4.25 -5.84
CA GLN A 215 5.62 5.70 -5.98
C GLN A 215 4.23 6.31 -6.12
N ARG A 216 3.37 5.73 -6.97
CA ARG A 216 1.98 6.16 -7.15
C ARG A 216 1.19 6.11 -5.85
N TYR A 217 1.27 5.00 -5.12
CA TYR A 217 0.65 4.87 -3.80
C TYR A 217 1.09 6.00 -2.85
N ARG A 218 2.39 6.31 -2.80
CA ARG A 218 2.92 7.37 -1.91
C ARG A 218 2.45 8.76 -2.31
N GLU A 219 2.38 9.05 -3.61
CA GLU A 219 1.93 10.34 -4.13
C GLU A 219 0.42 10.54 -3.97
N THR A 220 -0.37 9.46 -4.00
CA THR A 220 -1.84 9.53 -3.84
C THR A 220 -2.30 9.58 -2.39
N HIS A 221 -1.40 9.38 -1.43
CA HIS A 221 -1.71 9.41 0.01
C HIS A 221 -2.40 10.72 0.43
N ASP A 222 -1.93 11.86 -0.07
CA ASP A 222 -2.49 13.17 0.27
C ASP A 222 -3.92 13.36 -0.29
N PHE A 223 -4.22 12.74 -1.44
CA PHE A 223 -5.60 12.68 -1.93
C PHE A 223 -6.50 11.86 -1.02
N THR A 224 -6.00 10.77 -0.44
CA THR A 224 -6.78 10.00 0.54
C THR A 224 -7.17 10.85 1.74
N HIS A 225 -6.25 11.66 2.26
CA HIS A 225 -6.56 12.64 3.29
C HIS A 225 -7.61 13.67 2.83
N ALA A 226 -7.44 14.21 1.63
CA ALA A 226 -8.33 15.24 1.10
C ALA A 226 -9.77 14.73 0.91
N ILE A 227 -9.95 13.53 0.34
CA ILE A 227 -11.29 12.96 0.14
C ILE A 227 -11.94 12.46 1.43
N THR A 228 -11.18 12.15 2.47
CA THR A 228 -11.70 11.73 3.77
C THR A 228 -11.83 12.89 4.78
N GLY A 229 -11.20 14.04 4.48
CA GLY A 229 -11.17 15.20 5.38
C GLY A 229 -10.27 15.04 6.61
N LEU A 230 -9.54 13.92 6.72
CA LEU A 230 -8.67 13.63 7.86
C LEU A 230 -7.42 14.52 7.88
N PRO A 231 -7.06 15.11 9.05
CA PRO A 231 -5.92 16.02 9.17
C PRO A 231 -4.57 15.29 9.35
N VAL A 232 -3.45 16.00 9.11
CA VAL A 232 -2.08 15.53 9.38
C VAL A 232 -1.75 15.66 10.87
N ILE A 233 -2.44 14.91 11.70
CA ILE A 233 -2.14 14.70 13.12
C ILE A 233 -2.06 13.21 13.38
N ILE A 234 -1.38 12.77 14.42
CA ILE A 234 -1.14 11.33 14.66
C ILE A 234 -2.42 10.51 14.56
N GLU A 235 -3.52 10.98 15.14
CA GLU A 235 -4.81 10.28 15.11
C GLU A 235 -5.40 10.18 13.69
N GLY A 236 -5.32 11.25 12.89
CA GLY A 236 -5.76 11.28 11.49
C GLY A 236 -4.89 10.41 10.58
N GLU A 237 -3.56 10.51 10.76
CA GLU A 237 -2.60 9.66 10.06
C GLU A 237 -2.85 8.17 10.31
N LEU A 238 -3.08 7.79 11.57
CA LEU A 238 -3.39 6.41 11.93
C LEU A 238 -4.69 5.93 11.28
N ALA A 239 -5.71 6.79 11.19
CA ALA A 239 -6.97 6.47 10.53
C ALA A 239 -6.78 6.25 9.02
N VAL A 240 -6.03 7.14 8.35
CA VAL A 240 -5.68 6.96 6.93
C VAL A 240 -4.83 5.71 6.72
N LYS A 241 -3.83 5.45 7.56
CA LYS A 241 -3.00 4.24 7.45
C LYS A 241 -3.79 2.95 7.68
N ALA A 242 -4.79 2.96 8.56
CA ALA A 242 -5.69 1.81 8.74
C ALA A 242 -6.59 1.60 7.51
N PHE A 243 -7.11 2.69 6.91
CA PHE A 243 -7.85 2.64 5.66
C PHE A 243 -6.99 2.10 4.51
N GLU A 244 -5.80 2.65 4.33
CA GLU A 244 -4.85 2.21 3.30
C GLU A 244 -4.43 0.75 3.48
N PHE A 245 -4.24 0.30 4.74
CA PHE A 245 -3.94 -1.11 5.00
C PHE A 245 -5.08 -2.02 4.55
N ALA A 246 -6.31 -1.69 4.91
CA ALA A 246 -7.47 -2.47 4.51
C ALA A 246 -7.67 -2.48 2.99
N ASN A 247 -7.31 -1.39 2.29
CA ASN A 247 -7.46 -1.24 0.84
C ASN A 247 -6.31 -1.88 0.05
N THR A 248 -5.05 -1.68 0.47
CA THR A 248 -3.85 -2.08 -0.31
C THR A 248 -3.13 -3.30 0.23
N LEU A 249 -3.28 -3.65 1.52
CA LEU A 249 -2.49 -4.64 2.27
C LEU A 249 -0.98 -4.37 2.31
N LEU A 250 -0.54 -3.13 2.10
CA LEU A 250 0.87 -2.79 2.20
C LEU A 250 1.36 -2.88 3.67
N PRO A 251 2.43 -3.66 3.98
CA PRO A 251 2.84 -3.89 5.37
C PRO A 251 3.20 -2.63 6.13
N MET A 252 3.77 -1.63 5.47
CA MET A 252 4.15 -0.36 6.10
C MET A 252 2.95 0.37 6.73
N THR A 253 1.77 0.26 6.13
CA THR A 253 0.57 0.92 6.66
C THR A 253 0.11 0.27 7.96
N ALA A 254 0.16 -1.06 8.06
CA ALA A 254 -0.08 -1.80 9.30
C ALA A 254 0.99 -1.49 10.36
N LEU A 255 2.26 -1.46 9.97
CA LEU A 255 3.37 -1.13 10.88
C LEU A 255 3.25 0.29 11.43
N SER A 256 2.75 1.23 10.64
CA SER A 256 2.50 2.60 11.09
C SER A 256 1.48 2.68 12.24
N LEU A 257 0.55 1.70 12.35
CA LEU A 257 -0.43 1.66 13.45
C LEU A 257 0.20 1.46 14.83
N VAL A 258 1.45 1.00 14.92
CA VAL A 258 2.18 0.93 16.18
C VAL A 258 2.32 2.32 16.84
N ALA A 259 2.30 3.40 16.04
CA ALA A 259 2.32 4.76 16.57
C ALA A 259 1.08 5.13 17.43
N VAL A 260 0.06 4.29 17.51
CA VAL A 260 -1.09 4.40 18.43
C VAL A 260 -0.65 4.53 19.90
N VAL A 261 0.52 3.98 20.28
CA VAL A 261 1.08 4.11 21.63
C VAL A 261 1.40 5.56 22.00
N ARG A 262 1.54 6.44 21.01
CA ARG A 262 1.82 7.88 21.18
C ARG A 262 0.57 8.72 21.46
N LEU A 263 -0.61 8.16 21.20
CA LEU A 263 -1.87 8.83 21.51
C LEU A 263 -2.12 8.88 23.01
N LYS A 264 -2.66 10.00 23.48
CA LYS A 264 -3.20 10.12 24.84
C LYS A 264 -4.37 9.14 25.01
N ALA A 265 -4.68 8.79 26.26
CA ALA A 265 -5.71 7.79 26.56
C ALA A 265 -7.06 8.10 25.88
N ALA A 266 -7.53 9.36 25.94
CA ALA A 266 -8.78 9.77 25.31
C ALA A 266 -8.72 9.72 23.78
N GLU A 267 -7.58 10.11 23.18
CA GLU A 267 -7.38 10.05 21.73
C GLU A 267 -7.33 8.59 21.25
N ARG A 268 -6.62 7.74 21.99
CA ARG A 268 -6.53 6.30 21.70
C ARG A 268 -7.89 5.61 21.80
N LYS A 269 -8.70 5.93 22.82
CA LYS A 269 -10.06 5.42 22.95
C LYS A 269 -10.88 5.79 21.72
N ARG A 270 -10.91 7.09 21.36
CA ARG A 270 -11.65 7.59 20.20
C ARG A 270 -11.18 6.96 18.90
N PHE A 271 -9.85 6.80 18.72
CA PHE A 271 -9.29 6.12 17.56
C PHE A 271 -9.86 4.71 17.41
N PHE A 272 -9.83 3.89 18.46
CA PHE A 272 -10.32 2.51 18.39
C PHE A 272 -11.84 2.42 18.22
N GLU A 273 -12.60 3.28 18.88
CA GLU A 273 -14.06 3.23 18.89
C GLU A 273 -14.69 3.83 17.64
N THR A 274 -14.02 4.77 16.97
CA THR A 274 -14.59 5.52 15.84
C THR A 274 -13.74 5.34 14.58
N TYR A 275 -12.50 5.82 14.59
CA TYR A 275 -11.72 5.98 13.37
C TYR A 275 -11.17 4.67 12.82
N LEU A 276 -10.75 3.74 13.67
CA LEU A 276 -10.28 2.43 13.23
C LEU A 276 -11.41 1.60 12.61
N LEU A 277 -12.59 1.61 13.22
CA LEU A 277 -13.76 0.89 12.69
C LEU A 277 -14.20 1.45 11.35
N TRP A 278 -14.27 2.78 11.25
CA TRP A 278 -14.53 3.47 9.99
C TRP A 278 -13.49 3.11 8.95
N ALA A 279 -12.20 3.24 9.27
CA ALA A 279 -11.10 3.03 8.35
C ALA A 279 -11.06 1.61 7.77
N VAL A 280 -11.21 0.59 8.62
CA VAL A 280 -11.22 -0.81 8.19
C VAL A 280 -12.48 -1.09 7.35
N GLY A 281 -13.65 -0.66 7.83
CA GLY A 281 -14.91 -0.87 7.11
C GLY A 281 -14.92 -0.22 5.72
N ASN A 282 -14.49 1.04 5.64
CA ASN A 282 -14.41 1.75 4.36
C ASN A 282 -13.28 1.21 3.46
N GLY A 283 -12.09 0.93 4.02
CA GLY A 283 -10.96 0.42 3.24
C GLY A 283 -11.23 -0.93 2.59
N LEU A 284 -12.00 -1.81 3.25
CA LEU A 284 -12.42 -3.10 2.70
C LEU A 284 -13.54 -2.98 1.66
N LYS A 285 -14.41 -1.97 1.79
CA LYS A 285 -15.56 -1.73 0.91
C LYS A 285 -15.18 -0.91 -0.32
N ALA A 286 -14.25 0.02 -0.15
CA ALA A 286 -13.86 0.95 -1.20
C ALA A 286 -13.19 0.25 -2.38
N GLU A 287 -13.40 0.81 -3.57
CA GLU A 287 -12.58 0.51 -4.74
C GLU A 287 -11.10 0.79 -4.42
N GLU A 288 -10.19 0.09 -5.10
CA GLU A 288 -8.76 0.26 -4.88
C GLU A 288 -8.30 1.67 -5.30
N VAL A 289 -7.99 2.52 -4.33
CA VAL A 289 -7.70 3.96 -4.52
C VAL A 289 -6.48 4.19 -5.42
N VAL A 290 -5.56 3.21 -5.50
CA VAL A 290 -4.40 3.26 -6.40
C VAL A 290 -4.80 3.29 -7.88
N ASN A 291 -6.02 2.84 -8.21
CA ASN A 291 -6.57 2.82 -9.56
C ASN A 291 -7.25 4.12 -9.98
N VAL A 292 -7.31 5.12 -9.10
CA VAL A 292 -7.88 6.43 -9.44
C VAL A 292 -6.88 7.26 -10.24
N TYR A 293 -7.30 7.71 -11.40
CA TYR A 293 -6.51 8.65 -12.23
C TYR A 293 -6.79 10.07 -11.75
N TRP A 294 -6.15 10.44 -10.63
CA TRP A 294 -6.42 11.70 -9.90
C TRP A 294 -6.32 12.94 -10.78
N GLU A 295 -5.42 12.91 -11.77
CA GLU A 295 -5.20 14.00 -12.71
C GLU A 295 -6.43 14.27 -13.60
N GLU A 296 -7.27 13.26 -13.81
CA GLU A 296 -8.53 13.35 -14.57
C GLU A 296 -9.75 13.65 -13.68
N GLU A 297 -9.60 13.50 -12.37
CA GLU A 297 -10.68 13.68 -11.41
C GLU A 297 -10.73 15.07 -10.76
N LEU A 298 -9.80 15.96 -11.10
CA LEU A 298 -9.65 17.25 -10.41
C LEU A 298 -10.89 18.14 -10.49
N GLU A 299 -11.64 18.07 -11.60
CA GLU A 299 -12.88 18.82 -11.81
C GLU A 299 -14.14 18.03 -11.40
N THR A 300 -13.97 16.75 -11.05
CA THR A 300 -15.07 15.90 -10.60
C THR A 300 -15.59 16.39 -9.25
N ASP A 301 -16.92 16.36 -9.06
CA ASP A 301 -17.54 16.60 -7.76
C ASP A 301 -17.06 15.56 -6.74
N ILE A 302 -16.63 16.01 -5.57
CA ILE A 302 -16.02 15.17 -4.55
C ILE A 302 -16.99 14.13 -3.98
N GLU A 303 -18.28 14.47 -3.86
CA GLU A 303 -19.30 13.53 -3.36
C GLU A 303 -19.58 12.45 -4.41
N VAL A 304 -19.60 12.82 -5.69
CA VAL A 304 -19.72 11.86 -6.80
C VAL A 304 -18.54 10.89 -6.81
N LEU A 305 -17.31 11.40 -6.62
CA LEU A 305 -16.14 10.54 -6.54
C LEU A 305 -16.19 9.61 -5.32
N ARG A 306 -16.53 10.13 -4.14
CA ARG A 306 -16.69 9.33 -2.91
C ARG A 306 -17.72 8.22 -3.10
N ALA A 307 -18.90 8.56 -3.63
CA ALA A 307 -19.95 7.59 -3.89
C ALA A 307 -19.49 6.49 -4.87
N ARG A 308 -18.79 6.86 -5.95
CA ARG A 308 -18.22 5.92 -6.92
C ARG A 308 -17.17 5.00 -6.30
N LEU A 309 -16.33 5.53 -5.42
CA LEU A 309 -15.31 4.74 -4.72
C LEU A 309 -15.87 3.95 -3.54
N GLY A 310 -17.11 4.21 -3.11
CA GLY A 310 -17.71 3.59 -1.94
C GLY A 310 -17.11 4.08 -0.62
N ILE A 311 -16.62 5.32 -0.57
CA ILE A 311 -15.99 5.95 0.59
C ILE A 311 -16.99 6.82 1.32
N GLU A 312 -17.22 6.55 2.59
CA GLU A 312 -18.00 7.38 3.51
C GLU A 312 -17.06 8.27 4.33
N ILE A 313 -17.47 9.52 4.58
CA ILE A 313 -16.66 10.45 5.37
C ILE A 313 -16.73 10.05 6.86
N PRO A 314 -15.59 10.03 7.58
CA PRO A 314 -15.58 9.84 9.03
C PRO A 314 -16.12 11.11 9.73
N PRO A 315 -16.50 11.03 11.02
CA PRO A 315 -16.74 12.22 11.82
C PRO A 315 -15.56 13.19 11.78
N ASP A 316 -15.81 14.49 11.61
CA ASP A 316 -14.73 15.49 11.54
C ASP A 316 -13.89 15.46 12.82
N LEU A 317 -12.63 15.07 12.67
CA LEU A 317 -11.71 14.88 13.78
C LEU A 317 -11.34 16.22 14.44
N ARG A 318 -11.23 17.31 13.68
CA ARG A 318 -10.91 18.63 14.23
C ARG A 318 -12.08 19.20 15.02
N GLU A 319 -13.27 19.10 14.51
CA GLU A 319 -14.48 19.51 15.19
C GLU A 319 -14.72 18.67 16.45
N THR A 320 -14.62 17.35 16.35
CA THR A 320 -14.73 16.42 17.48
C THR A 320 -13.74 16.79 18.60
N ARG A 321 -12.49 17.07 18.26
CA ARG A 321 -11.46 17.48 19.23
C ARG A 321 -11.75 18.84 19.84
N LYS A 322 -12.32 19.77 19.07
CA LYS A 322 -12.72 21.09 19.56
C LYS A 322 -13.87 20.96 20.57
N LEU A 323 -14.94 20.27 20.21
CA LEU A 323 -16.08 20.03 21.08
C LEU A 323 -15.69 19.38 22.41
N LEU A 324 -14.82 18.38 22.38
CA LEU A 324 -14.34 17.72 23.61
C LEU A 324 -13.51 18.67 24.50
N ARG A 325 -12.62 19.47 23.91
CA ARG A 325 -11.86 20.47 24.68
C ARG A 325 -12.77 21.53 25.30
N ASP A 326 -13.75 22.00 24.57
CA ASP A 326 -14.70 23.01 25.05
C ASP A 326 -15.54 22.44 26.21
N LYS A 327 -15.97 21.18 26.11
CA LYS A 327 -16.65 20.46 27.18
C LYS A 327 -15.78 20.31 28.44
N GLU A 328 -14.54 19.83 28.28
CA GLU A 328 -13.58 19.69 29.38
C GLU A 328 -13.31 21.03 30.09
N LYS A 329 -13.18 22.12 29.30
CA LYS A 329 -13.00 23.47 29.83
C LYS A 329 -14.22 23.95 30.64
N ALA A 330 -15.43 23.70 30.12
CA ALA A 330 -16.68 24.05 30.83
C ALA A 330 -16.82 23.25 32.12
N GLU A 331 -16.55 21.95 32.12
CA GLU A 331 -16.58 21.10 33.31
C GLU A 331 -15.59 21.53 34.38
N ARG A 332 -14.36 21.94 33.93
CA ARG A 332 -13.34 22.47 34.84
C ARG A 332 -13.78 23.78 35.48
N ALA A 333 -14.30 24.72 34.68
CA ALA A 333 -14.81 25.97 35.17
C ALA A 333 -15.96 25.78 36.18
N ALA A 334 -16.88 24.83 35.91
CA ALA A 334 -17.95 24.49 36.83
C ALA A 334 -17.47 23.91 38.15
N ARG A 335 -16.42 23.05 38.13
CA ARG A 335 -15.75 22.52 39.34
C ARG A 335 -15.12 23.64 40.14
N ASP A 336 -14.31 24.49 39.49
CA ASP A 336 -13.61 25.60 40.15
C ASP A 336 -14.61 26.59 40.78
N ALA A 337 -15.78 26.84 40.13
CA ALA A 337 -16.84 27.67 40.69
C ALA A 337 -17.49 27.05 41.91
N LYS A 338 -17.74 25.72 41.88
CA LYS A 338 -18.30 24.96 43.00
C LYS A 338 -17.35 24.99 44.22
N ASP A 339 -16.04 24.77 43.96
CA ASP A 339 -15.04 24.79 45.02
C ASP A 339 -14.88 26.16 45.68
N ARG A 340 -14.96 27.25 44.87
CA ARG A 340 -14.98 28.63 45.40
C ARG A 340 -16.21 28.90 46.24
N LEU A 341 -17.36 28.44 45.81
CA LEU A 341 -18.64 28.61 46.57
C LEU A 341 -18.57 27.85 47.90
N GLY A 342 -18.05 26.61 47.88
CA GLY A 342 -17.85 25.82 49.10
C GLY A 342 -16.86 26.50 50.08
N ALA A 343 -15.78 27.08 49.57
CA ALA A 343 -14.82 27.82 50.39
C ALA A 343 -15.41 29.11 51.03
N VAL A 344 -16.33 29.76 50.34
CA VAL A 344 -17.04 30.97 50.85
C VAL A 344 -18.09 30.60 51.89
N MET A 345 -18.75 29.44 51.73
CA MET A 345 -19.81 28.99 52.66
C MET A 345 -19.27 28.25 53.93
N GLY A 346 -17.95 28.08 54.05
CA GLY A 346 -17.33 27.56 55.27
C GLY A 346 -17.59 26.08 55.55
N VAL A 347 -17.81 25.28 54.52
CA VAL A 347 -17.95 23.81 54.59
C VAL A 347 -16.73 23.13 54.04
#